data_aa394cdadbc36fd795adb548e90e28bd
#
_entry.id   aa394cdadbc36fd795adb548e90e28bd
#
_cell.length_a   1.000
_cell.length_b   1.000
_cell.length_c   1.000
_cell.angle_alpha   90.00
_cell.angle_beta   90.00
_cell.angle_gamma   90.00
#
_symmetry.space_group_name_H-M   'P 1'
#
loop_
_entity.id
_entity.type
_entity.pdbx_description
1 polymer ?
#
loop_
_entity_poly.entity_id
_entity_poly.type
_entity_poly.pdbx_seq_one_letter_code
_entity_poly.pdbx_strand_id
1 'polypeptide(L)' 'MIATEKDVRAWARKVGIPVGQRGRLQAHVWQAYLEQHPEANN' A
#
# COMPACT_ATOMS: atom_id res chain seq x y z
N MET A 1 3.33 8.24 11.51
CA MET A 1 2.09 7.46 11.49
C MET A 1 2.23 6.31 10.51
N ILE A 2 1.80 5.12 10.90
CA ILE A 2 1.97 3.93 10.07
C ILE A 2 0.68 3.68 9.28
N ALA A 3 0.83 3.44 7.98
CA ALA A 3 -0.31 3.16 7.13
C ALA A 3 -0.83 1.74 7.37
N THR A 4 -2.13 1.57 7.25
CA THR A 4 -2.75 0.26 7.35
C THR A 4 -2.86 -0.39 5.98
N GLU A 5 -3.18 -1.69 5.96
CA GLU A 5 -3.42 -2.37 4.69
C GLU A 5 -4.53 -1.70 3.89
N LYS A 6 -5.54 -1.20 4.60
CA LYS A 6 -6.64 -0.52 3.94
C LYS A 6 -6.15 0.72 3.19
N ASP A 7 -5.25 1.48 3.83
CA ASP A 7 -4.70 2.69 3.21
C ASP A 7 -3.89 2.33 1.97
N VAL A 8 -3.04 1.31 2.10
CA VAL A 8 -2.19 0.90 0.98
C VAL A 8 -3.03 0.37 -0.17
N ARG A 9 -4.07 -0.39 0.14
CA ARG A 9 -4.94 -0.94 -0.89
C ARG A 9 -5.67 0.17 -1.65
N ALA A 10 -6.16 1.16 -0.93
CA ALA A 10 -6.84 2.29 -1.56
C ALA A 10 -5.87 3.06 -2.46
N TRP A 11 -4.67 3.29 -1.98
CA TRP A 11 -3.65 3.97 -2.78
C TRP A 11 -3.31 3.17 -4.04
N ALA A 12 -3.16 1.84 -3.89
CA ALA A 12 -2.80 1.00 -5.01
C ALA A 12 -3.85 1.07 -6.12
N ARG A 13 -5.12 1.07 -5.73
CA ARG A 13 -6.20 1.21 -6.71
C ARG A 13 -6.16 2.55 -7.41
N LYS A 14 -5.83 3.58 -6.65
CA LYS A 14 -5.77 4.93 -7.19
C LYS A 14 -4.68 5.06 -8.25
N VAL A 15 -3.53 4.43 -8.03
CA VAL A 15 -2.42 4.52 -8.98
C VAL A 15 -2.41 3.40 -10.01
N GLY A 16 -3.38 2.48 -9.95
CA GLY A 16 -3.52 1.45 -10.96
C GLY A 16 -2.77 0.16 -10.68
N ILE A 17 -2.37 -0.06 -9.44
CA ILE A 17 -1.71 -1.32 -9.07
C ILE A 17 -2.79 -2.34 -8.73
N PRO A 18 -2.80 -3.52 -9.39
CA PRO A 18 -3.82 -4.53 -9.09
C PRO A 18 -3.60 -5.12 -7.70
N VAL A 19 -4.65 -5.08 -6.89
CA VAL A 19 -4.63 -5.67 -5.55
C VAL A 19 -5.94 -6.40 -5.32
N GLY A 20 -5.87 -7.51 -4.60
CA GLY A 20 -7.06 -8.25 -4.23
C GLY A 20 -7.85 -7.55 -3.13
N GLN A 21 -9.09 -7.97 -2.96
CA GLN A 21 -9.93 -7.45 -1.89
C GLN A 21 -9.79 -8.25 -0.61
N ARG A 22 -9.17 -9.42 -0.70
CA ARG A 22 -9.02 -10.33 0.42
C ARG A 22 -7.56 -10.68 0.60
N GLY A 23 -7.24 -11.09 1.81
CA GLY A 23 -5.91 -11.56 2.13
C GLY A 23 -4.95 -10.42 2.37
N ARG A 24 -3.71 -10.79 2.54
CA ARG A 24 -2.66 -9.83 2.83
C ARG A 24 -2.18 -9.18 1.56
N LEU A 25 -1.76 -7.93 1.68
CA LEU A 25 -1.11 -7.26 0.57
C LEU A 25 0.26 -7.88 0.33
N GLN A 26 0.63 -7.96 -0.94
CA GLN A 26 1.95 -8.48 -1.31
C GLN A 26 3.02 -7.48 -0.93
N ALA A 27 4.22 -8.00 -0.67
CA ALA A 27 5.31 -7.14 -0.21
C ALA A 27 5.65 -6.04 -1.20
N HIS A 28 5.59 -6.34 -2.51
CA HIS A 28 5.94 -5.34 -3.50
C HIS A 28 4.98 -4.14 -3.50
N VAL A 29 3.72 -4.37 -3.12
CA VAL A 29 2.75 -3.28 -3.03
C VAL A 29 3.11 -2.39 -1.86
N TRP A 30 3.45 -2.98 -0.72
CA TRP A 30 3.90 -2.22 0.45
C TRP A 30 5.14 -1.40 0.13
N GLN A 31 6.10 -2.01 -0.55
CA GLN A 31 7.34 -1.31 -0.90
C GLN A 31 7.06 -0.12 -1.79
N ALA A 32 6.19 -0.29 -2.78
CA ALA A 32 5.84 0.81 -3.67
C ALA A 32 5.17 1.95 -2.90
N TYR A 33 4.29 1.59 -1.98
CA TYR A 33 3.62 2.60 -1.17
C TYR A 33 4.62 3.38 -0.31
N LEU A 34 5.52 2.66 0.35
CA LEU A 34 6.48 3.30 1.24
C LEU A 34 7.48 4.18 0.48
N GLU A 35 7.79 3.81 -0.76
CA GLU A 35 8.65 4.65 -1.59
C GLU A 35 7.98 5.97 -1.93
N GLN A 36 6.68 5.95 -2.15
CA GLN A 36 5.92 7.16 -2.46
C GLN A 36 5.56 7.94 -1.20
N HIS A 37 5.54 7.26 -0.06
CA HIS A 37 5.13 7.87 1.20
C HIS A 37 6.13 7.52 2.29
N PRO A 38 7.35 8.07 2.23
CA PRO A 38 8.38 7.71 3.22
C PRO A 38 7.98 8.06 4.65
N GLU A 39 7.12 9.04 4.83
CA GLU A 39 6.66 9.40 6.17
C GLU A 39 5.83 8.30 6.82
N ALA A 40 5.25 7.42 6.02
CA ALA A 40 4.43 6.34 6.55
C ALA A 40 5.27 5.21 7.14
N ASN A 41 6.58 5.23 6.90
CA ASN A 41 7.48 4.20 7.39
C ASN A 41 8.03 4.51 8.78
N ASN A 42 7.65 5.62 9.36
CA ASN A 42 8.14 6.01 10.69
C ASN A 42 7.19 5.60 11.79
#